data_1e4e258b7aa684f829eb80e89083ede1
#
_entry.id   1e4e258b7aa684f829eb80e89083ede1
#
_cell.length_a   1.000
_cell.length_b   1.000
_cell.length_c   1.000
_cell.angle_alpha   90.00
_cell.angle_beta   90.00
_cell.angle_gamma   90.00
#
_symmetry.space_group_name_H-M   'P 1'
#
loop_
_entity.id
_entity.type
_entity.pdbx_description
1 polymer ?
#
loop_
_entity_poly.entity_id
_entity_poly.type
_entity_poly.pdbx_seq_one_letter_code
_entity_poly.pdbx_strand_id
1 'polypeptide(L)'
;FLGSTECFLYRVMSCDRYLAISYPLRYTSMMTGRSCTLLATSTWLSGSLHSAVQTILTFHLPYCGPNQIQHYFCDAPPILKLACADTSANEMVIFVNIGLVASGCFVLIVLSYVSIVCSILRIRTSEGRHRAFQTCASHCIVVLCFFGPGLFIYLRPGSRDALHGVVAVFYTTLTPLFNPVVYTLRNKEVKKAVLKLRDKVAHPQRK
;
A
#
# COMPACT_ATOMS: atom_id res chain seq x y z
N PHE A 1 -10.16 6.17 1.36
CA PHE A 1 -9.62 6.10 2.72
C PHE A 1 -8.59 4.97 2.84
N LEU A 2 -8.98 3.70 2.65
CA LEU A 2 -8.09 2.55 2.83
C LEU A 2 -6.82 2.64 1.97
N GLY A 3 -6.93 3.01 0.70
CA GLY A 3 -5.76 3.17 -0.19
C GLY A 3 -4.76 4.23 0.31
N SER A 4 -5.25 5.34 0.86
CA SER A 4 -4.38 6.35 1.49
C SER A 4 -3.69 5.79 2.73
N THR A 5 -4.41 5.05 3.56
CA THR A 5 -3.86 4.39 4.74
C THR A 5 -2.80 3.34 4.36
N GLU A 6 -3.05 2.54 3.32
CA GLU A 6 -2.08 1.56 2.79
C GLU A 6 -0.79 2.23 2.32
N CYS A 7 -0.87 3.38 1.65
CA CYS A 7 0.29 4.13 1.20
C CYS A 7 1.23 4.50 2.38
N PHE A 8 0.66 5.03 3.46
CA PHE A 8 1.41 5.33 4.69
C PHE A 8 1.91 4.07 5.39
N LEU A 9 1.11 3.00 5.39
CA LEU A 9 1.46 1.73 6.01
C LEU A 9 2.70 1.11 5.34
N TYR A 10 2.77 1.09 4.00
CA TYR A 10 3.95 0.58 3.28
C TYR A 10 5.22 1.35 3.64
N ARG A 11 5.12 2.67 3.81
CA ARG A 11 6.24 3.47 4.30
C ARG A 11 6.69 3.05 5.70
N VAL A 12 5.75 2.87 6.64
CA VAL A 12 6.06 2.43 8.01
C VAL A 12 6.67 1.03 7.99
N MET A 13 6.12 0.11 7.20
CA MET A 13 6.65 -1.24 7.06
C MET A 13 8.04 -1.28 6.45
N SER A 14 8.37 -0.40 5.50
CA SER A 14 9.74 -0.31 4.95
C SER A 14 10.73 0.20 6.00
N CYS A 15 10.32 1.13 6.84
CA CYS A 15 11.12 1.61 7.96
C CYS A 15 11.34 0.50 9.01
N ASP A 16 10.31 -0.26 9.34
CA ASP A 16 10.41 -1.44 10.22
C ASP A 16 11.44 -2.45 9.69
N ARG A 17 11.36 -2.79 8.41
CA ARG A 17 12.34 -3.70 7.77
C ARG A 17 13.76 -3.14 7.82
N TYR A 18 13.91 -1.85 7.56
CA TYR A 18 15.21 -1.18 7.67
C TYR A 18 15.79 -1.31 9.08
N LEU A 19 15.01 -1.02 10.11
CA LEU A 19 15.45 -1.14 11.50
C LEU A 19 15.81 -2.57 11.87
N ALA A 20 15.00 -3.54 11.47
CA ALA A 20 15.22 -4.95 11.76
C ALA A 20 16.51 -5.50 11.13
N ILE A 21 16.88 -5.02 9.93
CA ILE A 21 18.05 -5.52 9.20
C ILE A 21 19.31 -4.73 9.55
N SER A 22 19.20 -3.40 9.66
CA SER A 22 20.36 -2.53 9.87
C SER A 22 20.76 -2.43 11.35
N TYR A 23 19.81 -2.57 12.28
CA TYR A 23 20.03 -2.44 13.72
C TYR A 23 19.42 -3.59 14.54
N PRO A 24 19.77 -4.86 14.26
CA PRO A 24 19.09 -6.02 14.87
C PRO A 24 19.19 -6.02 16.40
N LEU A 25 20.30 -5.55 16.98
CA LEU A 25 20.50 -5.50 18.43
C LEU A 25 19.65 -4.40 19.12
N ARG A 26 19.28 -3.36 18.39
CA ARG A 26 18.47 -2.24 18.91
C ARG A 26 17.01 -2.33 18.48
N TYR A 27 16.67 -3.24 17.61
CA TYR A 27 15.31 -3.36 17.05
C TYR A 27 14.24 -3.46 18.14
N THR A 28 14.41 -4.36 19.10
CA THR A 28 13.45 -4.58 20.18
C THR A 28 13.29 -3.38 21.12
N SER A 29 14.32 -2.55 21.28
CA SER A 29 14.24 -1.33 22.07
C SER A 29 13.60 -0.17 21.30
N MET A 30 13.68 -0.14 19.97
CA MET A 30 13.10 0.89 19.12
C MET A 30 11.63 0.58 18.75
N MET A 31 11.35 -0.67 18.38
CA MET A 31 10.03 -1.15 18.00
C MET A 31 9.29 -1.75 19.20
N THR A 32 9.06 -0.90 20.20
CA THR A 32 8.26 -1.25 21.38
C THR A 32 6.77 -1.29 21.03
N GLY A 33 5.94 -1.94 21.85
CA GLY A 33 4.48 -1.94 21.67
C GLY A 33 3.90 -0.52 21.55
N ARG A 34 4.40 0.43 22.36
CA ARG A 34 4.01 1.84 22.28
C ARG A 34 4.39 2.48 20.92
N SER A 35 5.60 2.22 20.43
CA SER A 35 6.04 2.72 19.12
C SER A 35 5.18 2.16 17.99
N CYS A 36 4.89 0.86 18.02
CA CYS A 36 4.02 0.22 17.03
C CYS A 36 2.60 0.80 17.04
N THR A 37 2.02 1.02 18.23
CA THR A 37 0.69 1.64 18.35
C THR A 37 0.69 3.07 17.82
N LEU A 38 1.69 3.88 18.15
CA LEU A 38 1.82 5.25 17.64
C LEU A 38 1.97 5.29 16.12
N LEU A 39 2.80 4.42 15.55
CA LEU A 39 2.98 4.33 14.10
C LEU A 39 1.68 3.88 13.41
N ALA A 40 1.00 2.87 13.93
CA ALA A 40 -0.29 2.44 13.40
C ALA A 40 -1.33 3.54 13.47
N THR A 41 -1.50 4.18 14.63
CA THR A 41 -2.47 5.27 14.81
C THR A 41 -2.17 6.45 13.90
N SER A 42 -0.90 6.86 13.79
CA SER A 42 -0.51 7.95 12.88
C SER A 42 -0.81 7.61 11.41
N THR A 43 -0.61 6.35 11.01
CA THR A 43 -0.95 5.86 9.66
C THR A 43 -2.45 6.01 9.37
N TRP A 44 -3.31 5.59 10.31
CA TRP A 44 -4.75 5.71 10.17
C TRP A 44 -5.22 7.17 10.18
N LEU A 45 -4.69 8.00 11.07
CA LEU A 45 -5.03 9.43 11.13
C LEU A 45 -4.60 10.17 9.86
N SER A 46 -3.39 9.92 9.36
CA SER A 46 -2.90 10.53 8.12
C SER A 46 -3.73 10.11 6.91
N GLY A 47 -4.07 8.82 6.81
CA GLY A 47 -4.93 8.29 5.77
C GLY A 47 -6.34 8.87 5.81
N SER A 48 -6.92 9.01 7.02
CA SER A 48 -8.24 9.64 7.22
C SER A 48 -8.23 11.11 6.81
N LEU A 49 -7.23 11.87 7.25
CA LEU A 49 -7.11 13.29 6.93
C LEU A 49 -6.94 13.51 5.42
N HIS A 50 -6.03 12.76 4.80
CA HIS A 50 -5.82 12.83 3.35
C HIS A 50 -7.12 12.50 2.58
N SER A 51 -7.81 11.44 2.97
CA SER A 51 -9.07 11.05 2.33
C SER A 51 -10.19 12.07 2.55
N ALA A 52 -10.28 12.65 3.75
CA ALA A 52 -11.27 13.69 4.04
C ALA A 52 -11.08 14.93 3.15
N VAL A 53 -9.83 15.37 2.96
CA VAL A 53 -9.52 16.48 2.05
C VAL A 53 -9.98 16.17 0.62
N GLN A 54 -9.66 14.97 0.11
CA GLN A 54 -10.07 14.54 -1.23
C GLN A 54 -11.60 14.49 -1.36
N THR A 55 -12.28 13.95 -0.38
CA THR A 55 -13.75 13.86 -0.37
C THR A 55 -14.41 15.23 -0.34
N ILE A 56 -13.94 16.14 0.51
CA ILE A 56 -14.46 17.51 0.58
C ILE A 56 -14.27 18.22 -0.74
N LEU A 57 -13.07 18.18 -1.34
CA LEU A 57 -12.78 18.82 -2.61
C LEU A 57 -13.63 18.27 -3.75
N THR A 58 -13.96 16.99 -3.73
CA THR A 58 -14.82 16.36 -4.74
C THR A 58 -16.29 16.74 -4.53
N PHE A 59 -16.83 16.57 -3.34
CA PHE A 59 -18.28 16.66 -3.09
C PHE A 59 -18.76 18.07 -2.70
N HIS A 60 -17.87 19.06 -2.58
CA HIS A 60 -18.26 20.47 -2.40
C HIS A 60 -18.82 21.10 -3.68
N LEU A 61 -18.58 20.49 -4.83
CA LEU A 61 -19.03 20.99 -6.13
C LEU A 61 -20.52 20.67 -6.37
N PRO A 62 -21.25 21.54 -7.12
CA PRO A 62 -22.63 21.24 -7.53
C PRO A 62 -22.63 20.17 -8.64
N TYR A 63 -23.48 19.18 -8.49
CA TYR A 63 -23.71 18.12 -9.47
C TYR A 63 -25.11 18.24 -10.02
N CYS A 64 -25.26 18.38 -11.35
CA CYS A 64 -26.54 18.58 -12.01
C CYS A 64 -26.52 17.91 -13.39
N GLY A 65 -26.90 16.72 -13.51
CA GLY A 65 -26.89 16.00 -14.78
C GLY A 65 -27.10 14.51 -14.58
N PRO A 66 -26.76 13.69 -15.58
CA PRO A 66 -26.87 12.25 -15.43
C PRO A 66 -25.93 11.77 -14.30
N ASN A 67 -26.47 10.93 -13.43
CA ASN A 67 -25.75 10.34 -12.30
C ASN A 67 -25.02 9.03 -12.64
N GLN A 68 -24.73 8.80 -13.91
CA GLN A 68 -24.06 7.60 -14.38
C GLN A 68 -22.58 7.84 -14.60
N ILE A 69 -21.74 7.05 -13.92
CA ILE A 69 -20.30 7.05 -14.08
C ILE A 69 -19.90 5.91 -15.00
N GLN A 70 -19.47 6.23 -16.23
CA GLN A 70 -18.96 5.22 -17.18
C GLN A 70 -17.48 4.92 -16.89
N HIS A 71 -17.22 4.33 -15.75
CA HIS A 71 -15.87 3.94 -15.34
C HIS A 71 -15.92 2.65 -14.53
N TYR A 72 -14.82 1.88 -14.54
CA TYR A 72 -14.75 0.59 -13.85
C TYR A 72 -14.86 0.71 -12.33
N PHE A 73 -14.35 1.79 -11.76
CA PHE A 73 -14.45 2.09 -10.33
C PHE A 73 -14.67 3.61 -10.11
N CYS A 74 -15.24 3.95 -8.95
CA CYS A 74 -15.47 5.34 -8.58
C CYS A 74 -14.16 5.98 -8.10
N ASP A 75 -13.61 6.87 -8.91
CA ASP A 75 -12.46 7.69 -8.58
C ASP A 75 -12.82 9.17 -8.73
N ALA A 76 -12.02 10.06 -8.14
CA ALA A 76 -12.28 11.49 -8.18
C ALA A 76 -12.38 12.08 -9.62
N PRO A 77 -11.46 11.78 -10.56
CA PRO A 77 -11.54 12.38 -11.89
C PRO A 77 -12.82 12.04 -12.68
N PRO A 78 -13.34 10.80 -12.70
CA PRO A 78 -14.63 10.50 -13.31
C PRO A 78 -15.82 11.21 -12.64
N ILE A 79 -15.79 11.37 -11.32
CA ILE A 79 -16.86 12.04 -10.58
C ILE A 79 -16.86 13.54 -10.89
N LEU A 80 -15.69 14.19 -10.90
CA LEU A 80 -15.58 15.61 -11.19
C LEU A 80 -16.14 16.00 -12.56
N LYS A 81 -16.10 15.10 -13.55
CA LYS A 81 -16.70 15.32 -14.88
C LYS A 81 -18.22 15.45 -14.88
N LEU A 82 -18.88 15.06 -13.81
CA LEU A 82 -20.34 15.22 -13.63
C LEU A 82 -20.70 16.52 -12.91
N ALA A 83 -19.71 17.30 -12.46
CA ALA A 83 -19.96 18.59 -11.85
C ALA A 83 -20.39 19.63 -12.88
N CYS A 84 -21.24 20.58 -12.49
CA CYS A 84 -21.76 21.64 -13.33
C CYS A 84 -21.00 22.97 -13.19
N ALA A 85 -19.92 22.97 -12.41
CA ALA A 85 -19.03 24.10 -12.23
C ALA A 85 -17.69 23.85 -12.91
N ASP A 86 -16.85 24.87 -13.02
CA ASP A 86 -15.45 24.71 -13.41
C ASP A 86 -14.70 23.89 -12.33
N THR A 87 -14.17 22.75 -12.74
CA THR A 87 -13.46 21.79 -11.88
C THR A 87 -11.95 21.91 -11.93
N SER A 88 -11.42 22.80 -12.78
CA SER A 88 -9.97 22.88 -13.09
C SER A 88 -9.12 23.05 -11.83
N ALA A 89 -9.51 23.93 -10.91
CA ALA A 89 -8.80 24.15 -9.66
C ALA A 89 -8.87 22.92 -8.74
N ASN A 90 -10.04 22.29 -8.63
CA ASN A 90 -10.22 21.09 -7.82
C ASN A 90 -9.42 19.91 -8.36
N GLU A 91 -9.44 19.70 -9.67
CA GLU A 91 -8.65 18.64 -10.34
C GLU A 91 -7.16 18.84 -10.08
N MET A 92 -6.66 20.09 -10.22
CA MET A 92 -5.26 20.39 -9.97
C MET A 92 -4.87 20.14 -8.52
N VAL A 93 -5.66 20.60 -7.54
CA VAL A 93 -5.38 20.40 -6.11
C VAL A 93 -5.42 18.91 -5.75
N ILE A 94 -6.40 18.16 -6.24
CA ILE A 94 -6.51 16.71 -6.03
C ILE A 94 -5.30 15.99 -6.61
N PHE A 95 -4.94 16.30 -7.86
CA PHE A 95 -3.79 15.69 -8.53
C PHE A 95 -2.47 15.94 -7.80
N VAL A 96 -2.23 17.22 -7.43
CA VAL A 96 -1.02 17.61 -6.68
C VAL A 96 -0.98 16.95 -5.31
N ASN A 97 -2.11 16.92 -4.60
CA ASN A 97 -2.17 16.33 -3.26
C ASN A 97 -1.90 14.81 -3.29
N ILE A 98 -2.55 14.08 -4.20
CA ILE A 98 -2.28 12.64 -4.39
C ILE A 98 -0.83 12.43 -4.81
N GLY A 99 -0.34 13.21 -5.76
CA GLY A 99 1.02 13.12 -6.28
C GLY A 99 2.07 13.35 -5.20
N LEU A 100 1.91 14.36 -4.35
CA LEU A 100 2.84 14.65 -3.26
C LEU A 100 2.86 13.54 -2.20
N VAL A 101 1.70 13.04 -1.80
CA VAL A 101 1.63 11.97 -0.80
C VAL A 101 2.20 10.67 -1.35
N ALA A 102 1.78 10.26 -2.56
CA ALA A 102 2.24 9.01 -3.16
C ALA A 102 3.74 9.04 -3.47
N SER A 103 4.24 10.12 -4.11
CA SER A 103 5.67 10.25 -4.42
C SER A 103 6.51 10.38 -3.15
N GLY A 104 6.06 11.14 -2.15
CA GLY A 104 6.76 11.27 -0.87
C GLY A 104 6.90 9.92 -0.15
N CYS A 105 5.82 9.15 -0.06
CA CYS A 105 5.87 7.79 0.49
C CYS A 105 6.79 6.89 -0.32
N PHE A 106 6.68 6.91 -1.65
CA PHE A 106 7.49 6.07 -2.53
C PHE A 106 8.99 6.38 -2.41
N VAL A 107 9.37 7.65 -2.44
CA VAL A 107 10.78 8.06 -2.26
C VAL A 107 11.33 7.58 -0.93
N LEU A 108 10.58 7.74 0.17
CA LEU A 108 11.00 7.27 1.49
C LEU A 108 11.13 5.73 1.56
N ILE A 109 10.26 5.00 0.86
CA ILE A 109 10.37 3.55 0.71
C ILE A 109 11.66 3.20 -0.04
N VAL A 110 11.91 3.84 -1.19
CA VAL A 110 13.13 3.60 -1.99
C VAL A 110 14.39 3.87 -1.17
N LEU A 111 14.47 5.00 -0.46
CA LEU A 111 15.60 5.33 0.41
C LEU A 111 15.80 4.26 1.51
N SER A 112 14.73 3.78 2.12
CA SER A 112 14.78 2.68 3.09
C SER A 112 15.35 1.42 2.45
N TYR A 113 14.92 1.06 1.23
CA TYR A 113 15.43 -0.13 0.53
C TYR A 113 16.86 0.00 0.07
N VAL A 114 17.30 1.17 -0.39
CA VAL A 114 18.73 1.41 -0.67
C VAL A 114 19.55 1.15 0.59
N SER A 115 19.14 1.68 1.72
CA SER A 115 19.82 1.47 3.01
C SER A 115 19.79 0.00 3.45
N ILE A 116 18.69 -0.71 3.23
CA ILE A 116 18.56 -2.15 3.49
C ILE A 116 19.54 -2.95 2.63
N VAL A 117 19.60 -2.68 1.33
CA VAL A 117 20.53 -3.35 0.41
C VAL A 117 21.97 -3.13 0.85
N CYS A 118 22.36 -1.88 1.16
CA CYS A 118 23.67 -1.58 1.69
C CYS A 118 23.99 -2.37 2.98
N SER A 119 23.02 -2.51 3.87
CA SER A 119 23.15 -3.29 5.10
C SER A 119 23.30 -4.78 4.84
N ILE A 120 22.50 -5.33 3.92
CA ILE A 120 22.55 -6.75 3.52
C ILE A 120 23.92 -7.09 2.90
N LEU A 121 24.46 -6.21 2.05
CA LEU A 121 25.77 -6.42 1.41
C LEU A 121 26.92 -6.46 2.43
N ARG A 122 26.75 -5.87 3.61
CA ARG A 122 27.73 -5.93 4.71
C ARG A 122 27.65 -7.24 5.52
N ILE A 123 26.61 -8.05 5.35
CA ILE A 123 26.49 -9.35 6.02
C ILE A 123 27.52 -10.31 5.44
N ARG A 124 28.38 -10.85 6.28
CA ARG A 124 29.52 -11.69 5.86
C ARG A 124 29.09 -13.07 5.33
N THR A 125 28.00 -13.65 5.85
CA THR A 125 27.54 -15.00 5.48
C THR A 125 26.55 -14.97 4.33
N SER A 126 26.70 -15.86 3.34
CA SER A 126 25.79 -15.99 2.21
C SER A 126 24.38 -16.39 2.64
N GLU A 127 24.27 -17.26 3.65
CA GLU A 127 22.98 -17.67 4.21
C GLU A 127 22.26 -16.51 4.90
N GLY A 128 22.96 -15.70 5.68
CA GLY A 128 22.40 -14.51 6.32
C GLY A 128 21.88 -13.48 5.28
N ARG A 129 22.65 -13.26 4.21
CA ARG A 129 22.20 -12.40 3.10
C ARG A 129 20.94 -12.94 2.43
N HIS A 130 20.92 -14.22 2.13
CA HIS A 130 19.75 -14.85 1.49
C HIS A 130 18.48 -14.74 2.36
N ARG A 131 18.59 -15.00 3.66
CA ARG A 131 17.46 -14.83 4.61
C ARG A 131 16.97 -13.38 4.67
N ALA A 132 17.88 -12.41 4.70
CA ALA A 132 17.53 -10.99 4.71
C ALA A 132 16.81 -10.59 3.40
N PHE A 133 17.32 -10.98 2.23
CA PHE A 133 16.64 -10.76 0.96
C PHE A 133 15.26 -11.39 0.90
N GLN A 134 15.12 -12.64 1.35
CA GLN A 134 13.81 -13.28 1.40
C GLN A 134 12.82 -12.51 2.27
N THR A 135 13.26 -11.94 3.37
CA THR A 135 12.40 -11.14 4.26
C THR A 135 11.88 -9.88 3.58
N CYS A 136 12.71 -9.23 2.76
CA CYS A 136 12.35 -8.00 2.04
C CYS A 136 11.53 -8.26 0.78
N ALA A 137 11.76 -9.35 0.08
CA ALA A 137 11.16 -9.61 -1.22
C ALA A 137 9.62 -9.55 -1.22
N SER A 138 8.97 -10.04 -0.16
CA SER A 138 7.50 -9.97 -0.04
C SER A 138 7.00 -8.54 0.01
N HIS A 139 7.64 -7.70 0.80
CA HIS A 139 7.27 -6.29 0.90
C HIS A 139 7.54 -5.55 -0.42
N CYS A 140 8.67 -5.83 -1.09
CA CYS A 140 8.96 -5.27 -2.40
C CYS A 140 7.89 -5.61 -3.44
N ILE A 141 7.44 -6.88 -3.48
CA ILE A 141 6.38 -7.32 -4.40
C ILE A 141 5.10 -6.53 -4.14
N VAL A 142 4.67 -6.41 -2.88
CA VAL A 142 3.45 -5.70 -2.52
C VAL A 142 3.56 -4.20 -2.85
N VAL A 143 4.69 -3.57 -2.54
CA VAL A 143 4.96 -2.16 -2.89
C VAL A 143 4.92 -1.95 -4.41
N LEU A 144 5.52 -2.84 -5.19
CA LEU A 144 5.49 -2.76 -6.66
C LEU A 144 4.08 -2.96 -7.21
N CYS A 145 3.31 -3.90 -6.66
CA CYS A 145 1.92 -4.13 -7.05
C CYS A 145 1.00 -2.94 -6.71
N PHE A 146 1.32 -2.16 -5.67
CA PHE A 146 0.57 -0.99 -5.28
C PHE A 146 0.99 0.26 -6.06
N PHE A 147 2.27 0.64 -6.00
CA PHE A 147 2.76 1.88 -6.60
C PHE A 147 2.92 1.81 -8.12
N GLY A 148 3.25 0.64 -8.70
CA GLY A 148 3.43 0.47 -10.14
C GLY A 148 2.16 0.80 -10.94
N PRO A 149 1.06 0.08 -10.73
CA PRO A 149 -0.21 0.38 -11.40
C PRO A 149 -0.76 1.76 -11.05
N GLY A 150 -0.64 2.19 -9.78
CA GLY A 150 -1.04 3.53 -9.36
C GLY A 150 -0.31 4.61 -10.14
N LEU A 151 1.01 4.52 -10.25
CA LEU A 151 1.82 5.45 -11.01
C LEU A 151 1.42 5.48 -12.50
N PHE A 152 1.20 4.30 -13.11
CA PHE A 152 0.75 4.18 -14.48
C PHE A 152 -0.59 4.91 -14.71
N ILE A 153 -1.55 4.75 -13.82
CA ILE A 153 -2.87 5.38 -13.90
C ILE A 153 -2.76 6.90 -13.77
N TYR A 154 -2.02 7.37 -12.76
CA TYR A 154 -1.95 8.81 -12.48
C TYR A 154 -1.00 9.60 -13.38
N LEU A 155 0.00 8.95 -14.00
CA LEU A 155 0.86 9.60 -15.00
C LEU A 155 0.21 9.73 -16.40
N ARG A 156 -0.92 9.05 -16.62
CA ARG A 156 -1.66 9.08 -17.91
C ARG A 156 -3.12 9.53 -17.70
N PRO A 157 -3.36 10.70 -17.12
CA PRO A 157 -4.70 11.17 -16.87
C PRO A 157 -5.46 11.34 -18.20
N GLY A 158 -6.69 10.83 -18.26
CA GLY A 158 -7.56 10.91 -19.44
C GLY A 158 -7.38 9.79 -20.48
N SER A 159 -6.39 8.91 -20.35
CA SER A 159 -6.31 7.70 -21.19
C SER A 159 -7.51 6.80 -20.98
N ARG A 160 -8.15 6.40 -22.07
CA ARG A 160 -9.32 5.49 -22.08
C ARG A 160 -9.05 4.22 -22.88
N ASP A 161 -7.78 3.87 -23.06
CA ASP A 161 -7.39 2.66 -23.77
C ASP A 161 -7.69 1.39 -22.94
N ALA A 162 -7.81 0.27 -23.62
CA ALA A 162 -8.09 -1.01 -22.98
C ALA A 162 -7.05 -1.37 -21.90
N LEU A 163 -5.79 -0.97 -22.10
CA LEU A 163 -4.71 -1.20 -21.15
C LEU A 163 -4.94 -0.44 -19.84
N HIS A 164 -5.40 0.82 -19.91
CA HIS A 164 -5.74 1.59 -18.71
C HIS A 164 -6.85 0.91 -17.90
N GLY A 165 -7.88 0.38 -18.56
CA GLY A 165 -8.94 -0.40 -17.92
C GLY A 165 -8.42 -1.66 -17.23
N VAL A 166 -7.58 -2.43 -17.91
CA VAL A 166 -6.97 -3.66 -17.35
C VAL A 166 -6.10 -3.33 -16.12
N VAL A 167 -5.26 -2.30 -16.21
CA VAL A 167 -4.41 -1.87 -15.08
C VAL A 167 -5.26 -1.37 -13.92
N ALA A 168 -6.36 -0.66 -14.18
CA ALA A 168 -7.30 -0.21 -13.16
C ALA A 168 -7.95 -1.38 -12.41
N VAL A 169 -8.40 -2.42 -13.13
CA VAL A 169 -8.93 -3.67 -12.53
C VAL A 169 -7.87 -4.34 -11.67
N PHE A 170 -6.66 -4.47 -12.21
CA PHE A 170 -5.53 -5.06 -11.47
C PHE A 170 -5.26 -4.31 -10.18
N TYR A 171 -5.14 -2.99 -10.25
CA TYR A 171 -4.86 -2.14 -9.10
C TYR A 171 -5.94 -2.22 -8.03
N THR A 172 -7.21 -2.15 -8.42
CA THR A 172 -8.33 -2.08 -7.47
C THR A 172 -8.74 -3.43 -6.89
N THR A 173 -8.52 -4.53 -7.62
CA THR A 173 -8.99 -5.86 -7.23
C THR A 173 -7.86 -6.77 -6.76
N LEU A 174 -6.79 -6.89 -7.56
CA LEU A 174 -5.74 -7.86 -7.27
C LEU A 174 -4.77 -7.38 -6.19
N THR A 175 -4.44 -6.08 -6.14
CA THR A 175 -3.52 -5.56 -5.13
C THR A 175 -3.99 -5.82 -3.70
N PRO A 176 -5.25 -5.52 -3.31
CA PRO A 176 -5.77 -5.85 -1.99
C PRO A 176 -5.79 -7.34 -1.68
N LEU A 177 -6.01 -8.20 -2.69
CA LEU A 177 -5.99 -9.66 -2.53
C LEU A 177 -4.57 -10.19 -2.30
N PHE A 178 -3.57 -9.62 -2.98
CA PHE A 178 -2.18 -10.03 -2.82
C PHE A 178 -1.61 -9.71 -1.44
N ASN A 179 -2.04 -8.61 -0.82
CA ASN A 179 -1.52 -8.18 0.49
C ASN A 179 -1.65 -9.29 1.55
N PRO A 180 -2.84 -9.81 1.89
CA PRO A 180 -2.97 -10.87 2.88
C PRO A 180 -2.28 -12.16 2.43
N VAL A 181 -2.36 -12.52 1.14
CA VAL A 181 -1.75 -13.76 0.62
C VAL A 181 -0.23 -13.72 0.78
N VAL A 182 0.42 -12.64 0.35
CA VAL A 182 1.88 -12.51 0.41
C VAL A 182 2.37 -12.49 1.86
N TYR A 183 1.70 -11.78 2.76
CA TYR A 183 2.11 -11.69 4.16
C TYR A 183 1.78 -12.96 4.95
N THR A 184 0.60 -13.56 4.74
CA THR A 184 0.20 -14.78 5.47
C THR A 184 0.95 -16.02 5.01
N LEU A 185 1.08 -16.24 3.69
CA LEU A 185 1.81 -17.41 3.18
C LEU A 185 3.29 -17.41 3.54
N ARG A 186 3.86 -16.29 3.88
CA ARG A 186 5.25 -16.19 4.32
C ARG A 186 5.45 -16.22 5.83
N ASN A 187 4.40 -15.98 6.59
CA ASN A 187 4.45 -16.02 8.05
C ASN A 187 4.53 -17.48 8.52
N LYS A 188 5.65 -17.85 9.18
CA LYS A 188 5.89 -19.22 9.68
C LYS A 188 4.83 -19.64 10.69
N GLU A 189 4.35 -18.73 11.54
CA GLU A 189 3.34 -19.03 12.55
C GLU A 189 1.97 -19.28 11.91
N VAL A 190 1.60 -18.50 10.90
CA VAL A 190 0.37 -18.74 10.13
C VAL A 190 0.45 -20.09 9.40
N LYS A 191 1.59 -20.40 8.76
CA LYS A 191 1.78 -21.71 8.12
C LYS A 191 1.61 -22.84 9.13
N LYS A 192 2.22 -22.75 10.31
CA LYS A 192 2.07 -23.75 11.37
C LYS A 192 0.62 -23.87 11.83
N ALA A 193 -0.09 -22.76 12.00
CA ALA A 193 -1.49 -22.75 12.40
C ALA A 193 -2.38 -23.43 11.35
N VAL A 194 -2.19 -23.10 10.07
CA VAL A 194 -2.93 -23.72 8.95
C VAL A 194 -2.67 -25.23 8.87
N LEU A 195 -1.41 -25.66 9.00
CA LEU A 195 -1.06 -27.08 9.01
C LEU A 195 -1.74 -27.82 10.17
N LYS A 196 -1.71 -27.26 11.38
CA LYS A 196 -2.42 -27.81 12.54
C LYS A 196 -3.92 -27.92 12.33
N LEU A 197 -4.54 -26.93 11.68
CA LEU A 197 -5.97 -26.95 11.36
C LEU A 197 -6.27 -28.04 10.34
N ARG A 198 -5.48 -28.14 9.28
CA ARG A 198 -5.62 -29.19 8.25
C ARG A 198 -5.53 -30.58 8.89
N ASP A 199 -4.54 -30.81 9.75
CA ASP A 199 -4.34 -32.11 10.40
C ASP A 199 -5.49 -32.46 11.35
N LYS A 200 -6.09 -31.48 12.05
CA LYS A 200 -7.30 -31.66 12.85
C LYS A 200 -8.53 -32.01 12.00
N VAL A 201 -8.66 -31.42 10.82
CA VAL A 201 -9.77 -31.70 9.90
C VAL A 201 -9.58 -33.04 9.20
N ALA A 202 -8.35 -33.37 8.81
CA ALA A 202 -8.02 -34.65 8.17
C ALA A 202 -8.10 -35.86 9.14
N HIS A 203 -7.83 -35.65 10.42
CA HIS A 203 -7.90 -36.67 11.45
C HIS A 203 -8.79 -36.21 12.62
N PRO A 204 -10.13 -36.14 12.44
CA PRO A 204 -11.04 -35.89 13.54
C PRO A 204 -10.87 -37.01 14.55
N GLN A 205 -10.35 -36.66 15.73
CA GLN A 205 -10.23 -37.65 16.80
C GLN A 205 -11.61 -38.24 17.06
N ARG A 206 -11.79 -39.53 16.77
CA ARG A 206 -12.93 -40.28 17.23
C ARG A 206 -12.92 -40.22 18.76
N LYS A 207 -13.83 -39.44 19.34
CA LYS A 207 -14.22 -39.61 20.75
C LYS A 207 -15.06 -40.86 20.92
#